data_171a87dec1399000ce6552a670f2f844
#
_entry.id   171a87dec1399000ce6552a670f2f844
#
_cell.length_a   1.000
_cell.length_b   1.000
_cell.length_c   1.000
_cell.angle_alpha   90.00
_cell.angle_beta   90.00
_cell.angle_gamma   90.00
#
_symmetry.space_group_name_H-M   'P 1'
#
loop_
_entity.id
_entity.type
_entity.pdbx_description
1 polymer ?
#
loop_
_entity_poly.entity_id
_entity_poly.type
_entity_poly.pdbx_seq_one_letter_code
_entity_poly.pdbx_strand_id
1 'polypeptide(L)'
;AERNKMTVKQVQRYIKLNDLVPDLQKMMDAGQIKFTPAVELAYIKPKNQRYIAVAIEGQQSAPSLSQAQRMRELDQKGVLNGDVIDGIMMEDKKEVDKVILTGAELGKYFGKETTPREMKDQIIKLLDDWKGQQKEVAKPEKKAAQQEK
;
A
#
# COMPACT_ATOMS: atom_id res chain seq x y z
N ALA A 1 -26.27 -12.96 -14.32
CA ALA A 1 -25.79 -12.32 -13.08
C ALA A 1 -26.46 -12.91 -11.88
N GLU A 2 -27.69 -13.27 -12.03
CA GLU A 2 -28.44 -13.83 -10.93
C GLU A 2 -27.81 -15.09 -10.39
N ARG A 3 -27.37 -15.94 -11.28
CA ARG A 3 -26.72 -17.18 -10.89
C ARG A 3 -25.48 -16.95 -10.06
N ASN A 4 -24.75 -15.92 -10.41
CA ASN A 4 -23.50 -15.60 -9.74
C ASN A 4 -23.74 -14.73 -8.54
N LYS A 5 -24.98 -14.32 -8.35
CA LYS A 5 -25.31 -13.45 -7.22
C LYS A 5 -24.51 -12.16 -7.22
N MET A 6 -24.15 -11.72 -8.41
CA MET A 6 -23.45 -10.46 -8.55
C MET A 6 -24.46 -9.33 -8.66
N THR A 7 -24.13 -8.22 -8.01
CA THR A 7 -24.98 -7.04 -8.13
C THR A 7 -24.73 -6.39 -9.49
N VAL A 8 -25.67 -5.54 -9.90
CA VAL A 8 -25.51 -4.78 -11.13
C VAL A 8 -24.22 -3.97 -11.09
N LYS A 9 -23.92 -3.42 -9.93
CA LYS A 9 -22.71 -2.66 -9.76
C LYS A 9 -21.45 -3.48 -10.03
N GLN A 10 -21.44 -4.72 -9.54
CA GLN A 10 -20.30 -5.59 -9.76
C GLN A 10 -20.15 -5.94 -11.23
N VAL A 11 -21.26 -6.21 -11.90
CA VAL A 11 -21.23 -6.50 -13.33
C VAL A 11 -20.66 -5.31 -14.10
N GLN A 12 -21.10 -4.10 -13.74
CA GLN A 12 -20.59 -2.91 -14.38
C GLN A 12 -19.09 -2.73 -14.18
N ARG A 13 -18.60 -3.07 -13.00
CA ARG A 13 -17.17 -2.99 -12.73
C ARG A 13 -16.38 -3.96 -13.60
N TYR A 14 -16.88 -5.18 -13.76
CA TYR A 14 -16.21 -6.16 -14.63
C TYR A 14 -16.20 -5.68 -16.06
N ILE A 15 -17.30 -5.10 -16.52
CA ILE A 15 -17.36 -4.57 -17.88
C ILE A 15 -16.38 -3.44 -18.05
N LYS A 16 -16.26 -2.58 -17.03
CA LYS A 16 -15.36 -1.43 -17.09
C LYS A 16 -13.90 -1.84 -17.25
N LEU A 17 -13.55 -3.02 -16.78
CA LEU A 17 -12.18 -3.51 -16.93
C LEU A 17 -11.75 -3.65 -18.38
N ASN A 18 -12.71 -3.72 -19.31
CA ASN A 18 -12.37 -3.75 -20.73
C ASN A 18 -11.74 -2.44 -21.20
N ASP A 19 -11.87 -1.38 -20.44
CA ASP A 19 -11.28 -0.10 -20.79
C ASP A 19 -9.82 0.01 -20.34
N LEU A 20 -9.30 -1.01 -19.65
CA LEU A 20 -7.89 -1.01 -19.31
C LEU A 20 -7.05 -1.25 -20.55
N VAL A 21 -5.91 -0.56 -20.64
CA VAL A 21 -4.97 -0.84 -21.73
C VAL A 21 -4.41 -2.24 -21.52
N PRO A 22 -3.96 -2.90 -22.61
CA PRO A 22 -3.49 -4.28 -22.51
C PRO A 22 -2.41 -4.52 -21.46
N ASP A 23 -1.52 -3.55 -21.28
CA ASP A 23 -0.46 -3.72 -20.30
C ASP A 23 -1.02 -3.87 -18.89
N LEU A 24 -2.02 -3.04 -18.54
CA LEU A 24 -2.63 -3.14 -17.22
C LEU A 24 -3.50 -4.38 -17.10
N GLN A 25 -4.15 -4.80 -18.19
CA GLN A 25 -4.93 -6.04 -18.16
C GLN A 25 -4.04 -7.23 -17.84
N LYS A 26 -2.87 -7.28 -18.46
CA LYS A 26 -1.93 -8.37 -18.20
C LYS A 26 -1.47 -8.37 -16.75
N MET A 27 -1.23 -7.19 -16.21
CA MET A 27 -0.81 -7.08 -14.82
C MET A 27 -1.90 -7.54 -13.87
N MET A 28 -3.15 -7.22 -14.18
CA MET A 28 -4.25 -7.69 -13.38
C MET A 28 -4.39 -9.20 -13.45
N ASP A 29 -4.28 -9.75 -14.65
CA ASP A 29 -4.38 -11.20 -14.85
C ASP A 29 -3.27 -11.94 -14.11
N ALA A 30 -2.10 -11.30 -14.01
CA ALA A 30 -0.96 -11.89 -13.31
C ALA A 30 -1.03 -11.69 -11.79
N GLY A 31 -2.05 -10.99 -11.30
CA GLY A 31 -2.20 -10.76 -9.88
C GLY A 31 -1.40 -9.58 -9.35
N GLN A 32 -0.78 -8.81 -10.22
CA GLN A 32 0.01 -7.65 -9.78
C GLN A 32 -0.86 -6.48 -9.38
N ILE A 33 -2.04 -6.37 -9.95
CA ILE A 33 -3.01 -5.34 -9.61
C ILE A 33 -4.28 -6.03 -9.16
N LYS A 34 -4.81 -5.58 -8.03
CA LYS A 34 -6.03 -6.15 -7.52
C LYS A 34 -7.23 -5.57 -8.26
N PHE A 35 -8.36 -6.28 -8.14
CA PHE A 35 -9.57 -5.94 -8.88
C PHE A 35 -10.02 -4.51 -8.62
N THR A 36 -10.16 -4.13 -7.35
CA THR A 36 -10.74 -2.83 -7.03
C THR A 36 -9.89 -1.66 -7.50
N PRO A 37 -8.56 -1.64 -7.26
CA PRO A 37 -7.75 -0.60 -7.86
C PRO A 37 -7.78 -0.60 -9.39
N ALA A 38 -7.84 -1.80 -10.00
CA ALA A 38 -7.87 -1.88 -11.46
C ALA A 38 -9.10 -1.20 -12.04
N VAL A 39 -10.24 -1.34 -11.37
CA VAL A 39 -11.47 -0.68 -11.83
C VAL A 39 -11.28 0.84 -11.82
N GLU A 40 -10.65 1.37 -10.78
CA GLU A 40 -10.40 2.80 -10.72
C GLU A 40 -9.48 3.25 -11.85
N LEU A 41 -8.45 2.47 -12.16
CA LEU A 41 -7.54 2.81 -13.24
C LEU A 41 -8.22 2.79 -14.60
N ALA A 42 -9.25 1.96 -14.76
CA ALA A 42 -9.96 1.87 -16.03
C ALA A 42 -10.69 3.16 -16.40
N TYR A 43 -10.94 4.03 -15.43
CA TYR A 43 -11.57 5.31 -15.69
C TYR A 43 -10.57 6.37 -16.15
N ILE A 44 -9.30 6.08 -16.09
CA ILE A 44 -8.25 7.00 -16.46
C ILE A 44 -8.02 6.94 -17.97
N LYS A 45 -7.61 8.05 -18.59
CA LYS A 45 -7.37 8.06 -20.02
C LYS A 45 -6.27 7.07 -20.39
N PRO A 46 -6.38 6.43 -21.57
CA PRO A 46 -5.40 5.41 -21.96
C PRO A 46 -3.95 5.87 -21.91
N LYS A 47 -3.69 7.11 -22.29
CA LYS A 47 -2.33 7.65 -22.25
C LYS A 47 -1.75 7.56 -20.84
N ASN A 48 -2.54 7.98 -19.86
CA ASN A 48 -2.08 7.97 -18.48
C ASN A 48 -2.07 6.55 -17.89
N GLN A 49 -2.95 5.68 -18.39
CA GLN A 49 -2.88 4.28 -17.99
C GLN A 49 -1.55 3.66 -18.39
N ARG A 50 -1.04 4.01 -19.56
CA ARG A 50 0.25 3.47 -20.00
C ARG A 50 1.38 3.98 -19.12
N TYR A 51 1.32 5.23 -18.70
CA TYR A 51 2.31 5.75 -17.76
C TYR A 51 2.27 4.99 -16.45
N ILE A 52 1.05 4.69 -15.98
CA ILE A 52 0.89 3.94 -14.73
C ILE A 52 1.50 2.55 -14.88
N ALA A 53 1.30 1.90 -16.02
CA ALA A 53 1.88 0.58 -16.25
C ALA A 53 3.40 0.64 -16.17
N VAL A 54 4.01 1.65 -16.77
CA VAL A 54 5.46 1.82 -16.71
C VAL A 54 5.92 2.04 -15.28
N ALA A 55 5.18 2.82 -14.52
CA ALA A 55 5.54 3.10 -13.13
C ALA A 55 5.44 1.84 -12.28
N ILE A 56 4.43 1.01 -12.52
CA ILE A 56 4.27 -0.24 -11.77
C ILE A 56 5.47 -1.15 -12.04
N GLU A 57 5.88 -1.27 -13.29
CA GLU A 57 7.03 -2.09 -13.63
C GLU A 57 8.30 -1.55 -13.03
N GLY A 58 8.48 -0.25 -13.11
CA GLY A 58 9.71 0.36 -12.61
C GLY A 58 9.86 0.26 -11.11
N GLN A 59 8.76 0.37 -10.39
CA GLN A 59 8.81 0.34 -8.94
C GLN A 59 8.48 -1.02 -8.35
N GLN A 60 8.07 -1.96 -9.18
CA GLN A 60 7.69 -3.30 -8.74
C GLN A 60 6.60 -3.23 -7.69
N SER A 61 5.69 -2.30 -7.84
CA SER A 61 4.65 -2.07 -6.85
C SER A 61 3.44 -1.45 -7.52
N ALA A 62 2.27 -2.03 -7.27
CA ALA A 62 1.03 -1.50 -7.82
C ALA A 62 0.44 -0.44 -6.90
N PRO A 63 -0.38 0.47 -7.43
CA PRO A 63 -1.00 1.49 -6.58
C PRO A 63 -2.03 0.86 -5.65
N SER A 64 -2.19 1.46 -4.49
CA SER A 64 -3.26 1.09 -3.58
C SER A 64 -4.58 1.64 -4.12
N LEU A 65 -5.68 1.23 -3.51
CA LEU A 65 -6.98 1.75 -3.91
C LEU A 65 -7.03 3.26 -3.76
N SER A 66 -6.51 3.76 -2.64
CA SER A 66 -6.49 5.19 -2.38
C SER A 66 -5.67 5.93 -3.43
N GLN A 67 -4.52 5.40 -3.80
CA GLN A 67 -3.69 6.00 -4.84
C GLN A 67 -4.39 5.98 -6.19
N ALA A 68 -5.04 4.86 -6.52
CA ALA A 68 -5.76 4.76 -7.79
C ALA A 68 -6.90 5.75 -7.86
N GLN A 69 -7.62 5.94 -6.76
CA GLN A 69 -8.71 6.90 -6.71
C GLN A 69 -8.21 8.33 -6.90
N ARG A 70 -7.08 8.65 -6.28
CA ARG A 70 -6.49 9.98 -6.45
C ARG A 70 -6.07 10.22 -7.89
N MET A 71 -5.47 9.23 -8.52
CA MET A 71 -5.06 9.36 -9.90
C MET A 71 -6.26 9.54 -10.82
N ARG A 72 -7.33 8.79 -10.55
CA ARG A 72 -8.55 8.93 -11.33
C ARG A 72 -9.12 10.33 -11.19
N GLU A 73 -9.16 10.84 -9.97
CA GLU A 73 -9.70 12.16 -9.73
C GLU A 73 -8.88 13.24 -10.44
N LEU A 74 -7.55 13.13 -10.35
CA LEU A 74 -6.66 14.08 -11.00
C LEU A 74 -6.78 14.02 -12.52
N ASP A 75 -6.98 12.81 -13.05
CA ASP A 75 -7.16 12.64 -14.48
C ASP A 75 -8.44 13.32 -14.95
N GLN A 76 -9.52 13.20 -14.17
CA GLN A 76 -10.77 13.84 -14.50
C GLN A 76 -10.64 15.37 -14.48
N LYS A 77 -9.78 15.88 -13.64
CA LYS A 77 -9.50 17.32 -13.59
C LYS A 77 -8.53 17.76 -14.67
N GLY A 78 -7.97 16.82 -15.41
CA GLY A 78 -7.05 17.15 -16.48
C GLY A 78 -5.65 17.50 -16.03
N VAL A 79 -5.30 17.18 -14.80
CA VAL A 79 -3.99 17.52 -14.24
C VAL A 79 -3.09 16.33 -14.00
N LEU A 80 -3.52 15.15 -14.39
CA LEU A 80 -2.69 13.94 -14.21
C LEU A 80 -1.68 13.83 -15.36
N ASN A 81 -0.43 13.62 -15.02
CA ASN A 81 0.63 13.39 -15.99
C ASN A 81 1.65 12.44 -15.40
N GLY A 82 2.73 12.14 -16.17
CA GLY A 82 3.71 11.18 -15.72
C GLY A 82 4.38 11.54 -14.40
N ASP A 83 4.70 12.82 -14.24
CA ASP A 83 5.36 13.27 -13.00
C ASP A 83 4.45 13.11 -11.80
N VAL A 84 3.18 13.43 -11.96
CA VAL A 84 2.22 13.28 -10.87
C VAL A 84 2.02 11.81 -10.54
N ILE A 85 1.94 10.97 -11.57
CA ILE A 85 1.82 9.53 -11.36
C ILE A 85 3.01 9.00 -10.58
N ASP A 86 4.21 9.36 -10.99
CA ASP A 86 5.42 8.92 -10.30
C ASP A 86 5.43 9.37 -8.85
N GLY A 87 5.03 10.61 -8.60
CA GLY A 87 4.99 11.13 -7.24
C GLY A 87 4.03 10.35 -6.35
N ILE A 88 2.84 10.04 -6.88
CA ILE A 88 1.86 9.28 -6.12
C ILE A 88 2.36 7.86 -5.87
N MET A 89 2.93 7.24 -6.90
CA MET A 89 3.40 5.87 -6.78
C MET A 89 4.58 5.74 -5.82
N MET A 90 5.36 6.80 -5.66
CA MET A 90 6.51 6.77 -4.76
C MET A 90 6.16 7.06 -3.32
N GLU A 91 4.93 7.46 -3.04
CA GLU A 91 4.53 7.71 -1.67
C GLU A 91 4.56 6.42 -0.86
N ASP A 92 4.92 6.57 0.41
CA ASP A 92 4.82 5.43 1.32
C ASP A 92 3.37 5.04 1.47
N LYS A 93 3.12 3.75 1.36
CA LYS A 93 1.76 3.25 1.50
C LYS A 93 1.45 3.06 2.97
N LYS A 94 0.54 3.84 3.45
CA LYS A 94 0.18 3.82 4.87
C LYS A 94 -1.10 3.05 5.14
N GLU A 95 -1.37 2.08 4.30
CA GLU A 95 -2.58 1.29 4.46
C GLU A 95 -2.47 0.27 5.56
N VAL A 96 -1.26 0.06 6.05
CA VAL A 96 -1.07 -0.95 7.07
C VAL A 96 -1.50 -0.39 8.42
N ASP A 97 -2.64 -0.84 8.90
CA ASP A 97 -3.09 -0.46 10.23
C ASP A 97 -2.92 -1.61 11.22
N LYS A 98 -2.23 -2.66 10.82
CA LYS A 98 -1.86 -3.73 11.73
C LYS A 98 -0.67 -4.49 11.17
N VAL A 99 0.17 -4.94 12.07
CA VAL A 99 1.33 -5.77 11.73
C VAL A 99 1.05 -7.17 12.26
N ILE A 100 1.28 -8.17 11.43
CA ILE A 100 1.00 -9.55 11.79
C ILE A 100 2.29 -10.31 11.98
N LEU A 101 2.46 -10.90 13.16
CA LEU A 101 3.59 -11.77 13.47
C LEU A 101 3.09 -13.20 13.59
N THR A 102 3.80 -14.11 12.96
CA THR A 102 3.39 -15.52 12.99
C THR A 102 3.75 -16.15 14.31
N GLY A 103 3.11 -17.30 14.59
CA GLY A 103 3.44 -18.04 15.79
C GLY A 103 4.88 -18.48 15.83
N ALA A 104 5.46 -18.78 14.66
CA ALA A 104 6.86 -19.18 14.60
C ALA A 104 7.78 -18.04 15.00
N GLU A 105 7.46 -16.83 14.54
CA GLU A 105 8.26 -15.66 14.88
C GLU A 105 8.13 -15.32 16.35
N LEU A 106 6.92 -15.38 16.87
CA LEU A 106 6.69 -15.08 18.27
C LEU A 106 7.29 -16.14 19.19
N GLY A 107 7.32 -17.39 18.72
CA GLY A 107 7.83 -18.48 19.51
C GLY A 107 9.32 -18.36 19.82
N LYS A 108 10.03 -17.54 19.09
CA LYS A 108 11.44 -17.31 19.36
C LYS A 108 11.66 -16.52 20.65
N TYR A 109 10.65 -15.77 21.05
CA TYR A 109 10.79 -14.84 22.15
C TYR A 109 9.87 -15.15 23.33
N PHE A 110 8.80 -15.88 23.09
CA PHE A 110 7.79 -16.15 24.11
C PHE A 110 7.58 -17.65 24.28
N GLY A 111 7.32 -18.06 25.50
CA GLY A 111 6.99 -19.44 25.76
C GLY A 111 5.59 -19.78 25.29
N LYS A 112 5.32 -21.08 25.22
CA LYS A 112 4.04 -21.56 24.76
C LYS A 112 2.87 -21.08 25.57
N GLU A 113 3.12 -20.85 26.85
CA GLU A 113 2.06 -20.48 27.77
C GLU A 113 1.76 -19.00 27.77
N THR A 114 2.55 -18.22 27.04
CA THR A 114 2.32 -16.78 26.96
C THR A 114 1.07 -16.50 26.14
N THR A 115 0.13 -15.78 26.70
CA THR A 115 -1.09 -15.44 25.97
C THR A 115 -0.84 -14.34 24.97
N PRO A 116 -1.70 -14.21 23.95
CA PRO A 116 -1.55 -13.11 22.99
C PRO A 116 -1.57 -11.74 23.64
N ARG A 117 -2.35 -11.60 24.70
CA ARG A 117 -2.42 -10.33 25.40
C ARG A 117 -1.09 -9.98 26.06
N GLU A 118 -0.48 -10.98 26.69
CA GLU A 118 0.82 -10.79 27.33
C GLU A 118 1.88 -10.45 26.30
N MET A 119 1.84 -11.12 25.14
CA MET A 119 2.78 -10.84 24.08
C MET A 119 2.65 -9.41 23.61
N LYS A 120 1.42 -8.97 23.40
CA LYS A 120 1.15 -7.62 22.92
C LYS A 120 1.64 -6.59 23.92
N ASP A 121 1.33 -6.78 25.20
CA ASP A 121 1.74 -5.86 26.24
C ASP A 121 3.26 -5.74 26.29
N GLN A 122 3.94 -6.87 26.18
CA GLN A 122 5.40 -6.86 26.23
C GLN A 122 6.00 -6.16 25.00
N ILE A 123 5.43 -6.43 23.85
CA ILE A 123 5.90 -5.81 22.62
C ILE A 123 5.72 -4.28 22.66
N ILE A 124 4.56 -3.84 23.13
CA ILE A 124 4.29 -2.41 23.24
C ILE A 124 5.30 -1.75 24.19
N LYS A 125 5.57 -2.41 25.29
CA LYS A 125 6.52 -1.90 26.26
C LYS A 125 7.91 -1.77 25.65
N LEU A 126 8.34 -2.78 24.90
CA LEU A 126 9.63 -2.73 24.26
C LEU A 126 9.71 -1.63 23.20
N LEU A 127 8.62 -1.41 22.48
CA LEU A 127 8.58 -0.36 21.49
C LEU A 127 8.61 1.03 22.11
N ASP A 128 7.96 1.18 23.25
CA ASP A 128 7.98 2.44 23.96
C ASP A 128 9.40 2.75 24.42
N ASP A 129 10.11 1.77 24.93
CA ASP A 129 11.49 1.94 25.35
C ASP A 129 12.37 2.29 24.16
N TRP A 130 12.17 1.59 23.04
CA TRP A 130 12.96 1.85 21.85
C TRP A 130 12.74 3.26 21.34
N LYS A 131 11.50 3.73 21.37
CA LYS A 131 11.20 5.07 20.91
C LYS A 131 11.84 6.12 21.80
N GLY A 132 11.86 5.86 23.10
CA GLY A 132 12.53 6.73 24.03
C GLY A 132 14.01 6.84 23.74
N GLN A 133 14.65 5.72 23.44
CA GLN A 133 16.06 5.70 23.10
C GLN A 133 16.34 6.47 21.82
N GLN A 134 15.46 6.37 20.85
CA GLN A 134 15.63 7.09 19.59
C GLN A 134 15.61 8.60 19.81
N LYS A 135 14.75 9.05 20.69
CA LYS A 135 14.68 10.46 20.99
C LYS A 135 15.94 10.94 21.68
N GLU A 136 16.48 10.15 22.58
CA GLU A 136 17.69 10.52 23.27
C GLU A 136 18.88 10.57 22.33
N VAL A 137 18.94 9.63 21.40
CA VAL A 137 20.02 9.63 20.44
C VAL A 137 19.97 10.86 19.55
N ALA A 138 18.78 11.31 19.23
CA ALA A 138 18.63 12.48 18.38
C ALA A 138 19.00 13.78 19.10
N LYS A 139 18.75 13.84 20.39
CA LYS A 139 19.04 15.05 21.12
C LYS A 139 20.49 15.38 21.30
N PRO A 140 21.33 14.41 21.58
CA PRO A 140 22.73 14.71 21.87
C PRO A 140 23.46 15.42 20.78
N GLU A 141 22.95 15.43 19.62
CA GLU A 141 23.59 16.19 18.58
C GLU A 141 23.82 17.59 18.98
N LYS A 142 23.04 18.02 19.87
CA LYS A 142 23.22 19.34 20.38
C LYS A 142 24.26 19.37 21.41
N LYS A 143 24.55 18.31 21.99
CA LYS A 143 25.58 18.26 22.92
C LYS A 143 26.80 17.85 22.36
N ALA A 144 26.93 17.18 21.90
CA ALA A 144 27.83 16.77 21.47
C ALA A 144 28.13 16.01 21.19
N ALA A 145 27.83 16.17 21.14
CA ALA A 145 27.80 15.66 20.89
C ALA A 145 28.02 14.88 21.31
N GLN A 146 27.76 14.69 21.62
CA GLN A 146 27.71 14.17 21.97
C GLN A 146 27.80 13.18 22.37
N GLN A 147 27.81 12.80 22.52
CA GLN A 147 27.77 12.08 22.83
C GLN A 147 27.88 11.05 22.66
N GLU A 148 27.91 10.79 22.40
CA GLU A 148 27.80 10.34 22.10
C GLU A 148 27.78 9.49 22.22
N LYS A 149 27.88 9.26 22.45
CA LYS A 149 27.45 8.70 22.57
C LYS A 149 27.32 8.26 22.11
#